data_ce44cef3b83d80520e390ee09abb0690
#
_entry.id   ce44cef3b83d80520e390ee09abb0690
#
_cell.length_a   1.000
_cell.length_b   1.000
_cell.length_c   1.000
_cell.angle_alpha   90.00
_cell.angle_beta   90.00
_cell.angle_gamma   90.00
#
_symmetry.space_group_name_H-M   'P 1'
#
loop_
_entity.id
_entity.type
_entity.pdbx_description
1 polymer ?
#
loop_
_entity_poly.entity_id
_entity_poly.type
_entity_poly.pdbx_seq_one_letter_code
_entity_poly.pdbx_strand_id
1 'polypeptide(L)'
;MNDNMRRIYEKYGINPEERELENRNIFNKRIEELNDLNRELLLKEFNDGLDKNFDSLKEYLSFYTVTIFIELKSNIFQNIQCLIVNAYSASITLTNHMLERLLKLALIQNDIGLNPLQIKNWNHTYKEPHQYSKMVLHKTIKLCHECNLINDLQEKYLTDMREQFRNGFSHFDPTKILIDHKETSEIHFPNENPGDSYDIEVNMKQIPVLQDYYVRKFARENALPYFDYVFHLIRSIEKELKFKHNFREKL
;
A
#
# COMPACT_ATOMS: atom_id res chain seq x y z
N MET A 1 14.21 -9.85 41.44
CA MET A 1 13.49 -10.63 42.49
C MET A 1 13.37 -9.77 43.73
N ASN A 2 12.20 -9.77 44.44
CA ASN A 2 12.05 -8.97 45.66
C ASN A 2 12.65 -9.70 46.89
N ASP A 3 13.00 -8.94 47.96
CA ASP A 3 13.68 -9.49 49.14
C ASP A 3 12.90 -10.59 49.89
N ASN A 4 11.57 -10.56 49.82
CA ASN A 4 10.74 -11.60 50.43
C ASN A 4 10.89 -12.94 49.72
N MET A 5 10.92 -12.94 48.39
CA MET A 5 11.14 -14.16 47.59
C MET A 5 12.55 -14.71 47.80
N ARG A 6 13.54 -13.84 47.90
CA ARG A 6 14.93 -14.24 48.18
C ARG A 6 15.05 -15.00 49.52
N ARG A 7 14.45 -14.47 50.61
CA ARG A 7 14.42 -15.10 51.93
C ARG A 7 13.69 -16.46 51.92
N ILE A 8 12.62 -16.60 51.11
CA ILE A 8 11.89 -17.87 50.96
C ILE A 8 12.80 -18.91 50.31
N TYR A 9 13.49 -18.58 49.23
CA TYR A 9 14.37 -19.49 48.55
C TYR A 9 15.54 -19.95 49.42
N GLU A 10 16.19 -19.01 50.13
CA GLU A 10 17.26 -19.31 51.08
C GLU A 10 16.78 -20.24 52.21
N LYS A 11 15.55 -20.06 52.74
CA LYS A 11 14.93 -20.90 53.78
C LYS A 11 14.74 -22.35 53.32
N TYR A 12 14.46 -22.57 52.04
CA TYR A 12 14.23 -23.90 51.46
C TYR A 12 15.47 -24.47 50.74
N GLY A 13 16.65 -23.87 50.94
CA GLY A 13 17.91 -24.34 50.35
C GLY A 13 17.98 -24.18 48.83
N ILE A 14 17.16 -23.30 48.29
CA ILE A 14 17.16 -22.98 46.85
C ILE A 14 18.10 -21.78 46.64
N ASN A 15 19.12 -21.93 45.78
CA ASN A 15 19.99 -20.84 45.40
C ASN A 15 19.18 -19.84 44.53
N PRO A 16 18.95 -18.60 44.99
CA PRO A 16 18.15 -17.62 44.24
C PRO A 16 18.73 -17.29 42.88
N GLU A 17 20.04 -17.24 42.75
CA GLU A 17 20.73 -16.87 41.49
C GLU A 17 20.65 -17.98 40.45
N GLU A 18 20.81 -19.24 40.86
CA GLU A 18 20.62 -20.40 39.99
C GLU A 18 19.17 -20.49 39.51
N ARG A 19 18.20 -20.25 40.40
CA ARG A 19 16.77 -20.29 40.03
C ARG A 19 16.40 -19.16 39.06
N GLU A 20 17.00 -17.96 39.24
CA GLU A 20 16.78 -16.86 38.35
C GLU A 20 17.41 -17.14 36.95
N LEU A 21 18.60 -17.75 36.91
CA LEU A 21 19.25 -18.17 35.69
C LEU A 21 18.45 -19.24 34.95
N GLU A 22 17.93 -20.26 35.68
CA GLU A 22 17.07 -21.29 35.13
C GLU A 22 15.79 -20.72 34.53
N ASN A 23 15.11 -19.83 35.23
CA ASN A 23 13.91 -19.14 34.75
C ASN A 23 14.21 -18.29 33.47
N ARG A 24 15.36 -17.62 33.45
CA ARG A 24 15.81 -16.85 32.27
C ARG A 24 16.07 -17.77 31.07
N ASN A 25 16.70 -18.91 31.30
CA ASN A 25 16.96 -19.89 30.24
C ASN A 25 15.66 -20.47 29.68
N ILE A 26 14.71 -20.82 30.55
CA ILE A 26 13.36 -21.30 30.16
C ILE A 26 12.63 -20.20 29.33
N PHE A 27 12.69 -18.96 29.80
CA PHE A 27 12.08 -17.84 29.09
C PHE A 27 12.70 -17.64 27.71
N ASN A 28 14.04 -17.61 27.61
CA ASN A 28 14.73 -17.45 26.35
C ASN A 28 14.40 -18.58 25.36
N LYS A 29 14.38 -19.83 25.84
CA LYS A 29 13.98 -20.97 25.00
C LYS A 29 12.56 -20.83 24.45
N ARG A 30 11.61 -20.37 25.27
CA ARG A 30 10.24 -20.12 24.83
C ARG A 30 10.15 -19.00 23.78
N ILE A 31 10.98 -17.96 23.93
CA ILE A 31 11.06 -16.89 22.93
C ILE A 31 11.60 -17.42 21.60
N GLU A 32 12.63 -18.26 21.62
CA GLU A 32 13.18 -18.88 20.40
C GLU A 32 12.12 -19.77 19.72
N GLU A 33 11.44 -20.64 20.46
CA GLU A 33 10.34 -21.48 19.95
C GLU A 33 9.21 -20.64 19.33
N LEU A 34 8.85 -19.52 19.96
CA LEU A 34 7.84 -18.60 19.44
C LEU A 34 8.29 -17.90 18.15
N ASN A 35 9.56 -17.52 18.08
CA ASN A 35 10.13 -16.90 16.89
C ASN A 35 10.17 -17.87 15.71
N ASP A 36 10.51 -19.13 15.94
CA ASP A 36 10.51 -20.18 14.91
C ASP A 36 9.08 -20.43 14.40
N LEU A 37 8.09 -20.52 15.30
CA LEU A 37 6.68 -20.66 14.94
C LEU A 37 6.19 -19.46 14.10
N ASN A 38 6.51 -18.24 14.53
CA ASN A 38 6.15 -17.03 13.79
C ASN A 38 6.77 -17.01 12.39
N ARG A 39 8.03 -17.45 12.26
CA ARG A 39 8.71 -17.57 10.96
C ARG A 39 7.99 -18.57 10.04
N GLU A 40 7.62 -19.73 10.57
CA GLU A 40 6.88 -20.74 9.80
C GLU A 40 5.50 -20.23 9.34
N LEU A 41 4.78 -19.53 10.23
CA LEU A 41 3.49 -18.90 9.88
C LEU A 41 3.64 -17.87 8.76
N LEU A 42 4.63 -17.00 8.84
CA LEU A 42 4.90 -15.98 7.80
C LEU A 42 5.26 -16.62 6.46
N LEU A 43 6.09 -17.68 6.47
CA LEU A 43 6.43 -18.42 5.25
C LEU A 43 5.21 -19.08 4.62
N LYS A 44 4.36 -19.67 5.46
CA LYS A 44 3.11 -20.30 5.00
C LYS A 44 2.18 -19.25 4.38
N GLU A 45 1.93 -18.14 5.08
CA GLU A 45 1.09 -17.04 4.56
C GLU A 45 1.59 -16.50 3.22
N PHE A 46 2.92 -16.34 3.09
CA PHE A 46 3.52 -15.91 1.84
C PHE A 46 3.29 -16.93 0.70
N ASN A 47 3.54 -18.20 0.96
CA ASN A 47 3.35 -19.26 -0.04
C ASN A 47 1.87 -19.40 -0.44
N ASP A 48 0.97 -19.43 0.53
CA ASP A 48 -0.48 -19.50 0.28
C ASP A 48 -0.95 -18.28 -0.53
N GLY A 49 -0.42 -17.10 -0.22
CA GLY A 49 -0.71 -15.87 -0.97
C GLY A 49 -0.15 -15.89 -2.39
N LEU A 50 1.05 -16.43 -2.57
CA LEU A 50 1.68 -16.58 -3.89
C LEU A 50 0.87 -17.56 -4.76
N ASP A 51 0.55 -18.73 -4.24
CA ASP A 51 -0.22 -19.75 -4.97
C ASP A 51 -1.61 -19.22 -5.39
N LYS A 52 -2.25 -18.47 -4.50
CA LYS A 52 -3.58 -17.93 -4.74
C LYS A 52 -3.58 -16.77 -5.74
N ASN A 53 -2.60 -15.87 -5.65
CA ASN A 53 -2.66 -14.57 -6.34
C ASN A 53 -1.76 -14.50 -7.58
N PHE A 54 -0.83 -15.44 -7.79
CA PHE A 54 0.18 -15.39 -8.85
C PHE A 54 -0.43 -15.23 -10.24
N ASP A 55 -1.46 -16.02 -10.56
CA ASP A 55 -2.06 -16.00 -11.89
C ASP A 55 -2.69 -14.67 -12.26
N SER A 56 -3.25 -13.94 -11.28
CA SER A 56 -3.79 -12.59 -11.48
C SER A 56 -2.73 -11.50 -11.49
N LEU A 57 -1.52 -11.79 -10.99
CA LEU A 57 -0.44 -10.80 -10.87
C LEU A 57 0.69 -10.99 -11.89
N LYS A 58 0.78 -12.17 -12.56
CA LYS A 58 1.87 -12.49 -13.48
C LYS A 58 2.01 -11.53 -14.66
N GLU A 59 0.91 -10.91 -15.13
CA GLU A 59 0.97 -9.94 -16.22
C GLU A 59 1.75 -8.67 -15.84
N TYR A 60 1.68 -8.24 -14.56
CA TYR A 60 2.40 -7.07 -14.08
C TYR A 60 3.90 -7.33 -13.90
N LEU A 61 4.32 -8.60 -13.86
CA LEU A 61 5.75 -8.96 -13.88
C LEU A 61 6.41 -8.59 -15.21
N SER A 62 5.60 -8.32 -16.26
CA SER A 62 6.08 -7.75 -17.52
C SER A 62 6.45 -6.26 -17.43
N PHE A 63 6.69 -5.72 -16.24
CA PHE A 63 7.06 -4.31 -16.01
C PHE A 63 8.37 -3.89 -16.71
N TYR A 64 9.17 -4.83 -17.22
CA TYR A 64 10.30 -4.53 -18.10
C TYR A 64 9.89 -3.78 -19.37
N THR A 65 8.62 -3.87 -19.79
CA THR A 65 8.06 -3.12 -20.92
C THR A 65 7.87 -1.63 -20.65
N VAL A 66 7.94 -1.18 -19.37
CA VAL A 66 8.00 0.23 -19.00
C VAL A 66 9.38 0.77 -19.37
N THR A 67 9.45 1.72 -20.28
CA THR A 67 10.72 2.17 -20.91
C THR A 67 11.08 3.61 -20.58
N ILE A 68 10.10 4.49 -20.36
CA ILE A 68 10.33 5.90 -20.01
C ILE A 68 10.43 6.05 -18.49
N PHE A 69 9.51 5.45 -17.74
CA PHE A 69 9.41 5.59 -16.28
C PHE A 69 10.10 4.43 -15.54
N ILE A 70 11.37 4.19 -15.88
CA ILE A 70 12.16 3.06 -15.34
C ILE A 70 12.20 3.08 -13.81
N GLU A 71 12.22 4.25 -13.19
CA GLU A 71 12.22 4.43 -11.74
C GLU A 71 10.97 3.91 -11.04
N LEU A 72 9.85 3.73 -11.75
CA LEU A 72 8.64 3.16 -11.19
C LEU A 72 8.67 1.63 -11.08
N LYS A 73 9.63 0.96 -11.73
CA LYS A 73 9.73 -0.52 -11.72
C LYS A 73 9.83 -1.09 -10.32
N SER A 74 10.60 -0.45 -9.44
CA SER A 74 10.71 -0.86 -8.03
C SER A 74 9.37 -0.74 -7.29
N ASN A 75 8.62 0.33 -7.52
CA ASN A 75 7.31 0.52 -6.91
C ASN A 75 6.28 -0.50 -7.43
N ILE A 76 6.31 -0.81 -8.72
CA ILE A 76 5.47 -1.85 -9.32
C ILE A 76 5.75 -3.20 -8.65
N PHE A 77 7.02 -3.59 -8.54
CA PHE A 77 7.42 -4.85 -7.93
C PHE A 77 7.03 -4.94 -6.45
N GLN A 78 7.27 -3.87 -5.67
CA GLN A 78 6.85 -3.80 -4.27
C GLN A 78 5.33 -3.89 -4.11
N ASN A 79 4.57 -3.30 -5.04
CA ASN A 79 3.11 -3.38 -5.03
C ASN A 79 2.62 -4.83 -5.27
N ILE A 80 3.23 -5.53 -6.23
CA ILE A 80 2.98 -6.95 -6.47
C ILE A 80 3.26 -7.77 -5.19
N GLN A 81 4.36 -7.50 -4.49
CA GLN A 81 4.67 -8.17 -3.21
C GLN A 81 3.59 -7.90 -2.15
N CYS A 82 3.12 -6.65 -2.02
CA CYS A 82 2.02 -6.32 -1.11
C CYS A 82 0.75 -7.11 -1.44
N LEU A 83 0.41 -7.23 -2.73
CA LEU A 83 -0.77 -7.97 -3.19
C LEU A 83 -0.63 -9.49 -2.96
N ILE A 84 0.57 -10.05 -3.13
CA ILE A 84 0.86 -11.46 -2.85
C ILE A 84 0.54 -11.77 -1.37
N VAL A 85 1.04 -10.96 -0.44
CA VAL A 85 0.84 -11.18 1.00
C VAL A 85 -0.47 -10.59 1.54
N ASN A 86 -1.41 -10.22 0.67
CA ASN A 86 -2.70 -9.62 1.02
C ASN A 86 -2.60 -8.32 1.84
N ALA A 87 -1.48 -7.60 1.75
CA ALA A 87 -1.27 -6.29 2.38
C ALA A 87 -1.96 -5.17 1.58
N TYR A 88 -3.30 -5.27 1.44
CA TYR A 88 -4.10 -4.44 0.53
C TYR A 88 -4.03 -2.93 0.82
N SER A 89 -4.08 -2.53 2.09
CA SER A 89 -3.97 -1.11 2.47
C SER A 89 -2.59 -0.53 2.13
N ALA A 90 -1.52 -1.32 2.30
CA ALA A 90 -0.18 -0.95 1.88
C ALA A 90 -0.07 -0.84 0.36
N SER A 91 -0.68 -1.75 -0.38
CA SER A 91 -0.77 -1.71 -1.84
C SER A 91 -1.45 -0.42 -2.33
N ILE A 92 -2.60 -0.03 -1.76
CA ILE A 92 -3.28 1.23 -2.11
C ILE A 92 -2.37 2.43 -1.83
N THR A 93 -1.72 2.48 -0.66
CA THR A 93 -0.82 3.59 -0.30
C THR A 93 0.37 3.68 -1.25
N LEU A 94 0.96 2.55 -1.60
CA LEU A 94 2.08 2.49 -2.56
C LEU A 94 1.63 2.88 -3.97
N THR A 95 0.43 2.48 -4.38
CA THR A 95 -0.18 2.88 -5.66
C THR A 95 -0.40 4.40 -5.71
N ASN A 96 -0.84 5.02 -4.61
CA ASN A 96 -0.95 6.49 -4.52
C ASN A 96 0.41 7.17 -4.75
N HIS A 97 1.48 6.68 -4.12
CA HIS A 97 2.82 7.23 -4.30
C HIS A 97 3.31 7.04 -5.74
N MET A 98 3.03 5.88 -6.33
CA MET A 98 3.37 5.57 -7.72
C MET A 98 2.63 6.51 -8.68
N LEU A 99 1.33 6.75 -8.48
CA LEU A 99 0.53 7.68 -9.27
C LEU A 99 1.06 9.12 -9.17
N GLU A 100 1.30 9.61 -7.94
CA GLU A 100 1.84 10.96 -7.74
C GLU A 100 3.20 11.13 -8.43
N ARG A 101 4.05 10.12 -8.35
CA ARG A 101 5.36 10.13 -9.00
C ARG A 101 5.24 10.07 -10.51
N LEU A 102 4.40 9.19 -11.05
CA LEU A 102 4.13 9.05 -12.48
C LEU A 102 3.75 10.39 -13.12
N LEU A 103 2.73 11.08 -12.57
CA LEU A 103 2.24 12.32 -13.16
C LEU A 103 3.28 13.44 -13.12
N LYS A 104 4.06 13.53 -12.03
CA LYS A 104 5.18 14.48 -11.95
C LYS A 104 6.27 14.19 -12.98
N LEU A 105 6.65 12.94 -13.14
CA LEU A 105 7.62 12.51 -14.15
C LEU A 105 7.11 12.74 -15.55
N ALA A 106 5.83 12.50 -15.80
CA ALA A 106 5.20 12.74 -17.10
C ALA A 106 5.30 14.22 -17.52
N LEU A 107 5.04 15.16 -16.61
CA LEU A 107 5.22 16.59 -16.85
C LEU A 107 6.69 16.94 -17.09
N ILE A 108 7.61 16.40 -16.31
CA ILE A 108 9.05 16.61 -16.51
C ILE A 108 9.47 16.12 -17.89
N GLN A 109 9.10 14.89 -18.27
CA GLN A 109 9.46 14.32 -19.58
C GLN A 109 8.77 15.06 -20.74
N ASN A 110 7.56 15.57 -20.52
CA ASN A 110 6.88 16.40 -21.51
C ASN A 110 7.66 17.69 -21.83
N ASP A 111 8.28 18.31 -20.83
CA ASP A 111 9.03 19.55 -21.01
C ASP A 111 10.43 19.33 -21.57
N ILE A 112 11.14 18.30 -21.09
CA ILE A 112 12.53 18.07 -21.51
C ILE A 112 12.67 17.15 -22.73
N GLY A 113 11.61 16.44 -23.10
CA GLY A 113 11.63 15.42 -24.17
C GLY A 113 12.24 14.08 -23.73
N LEU A 114 12.29 13.13 -24.68
CA LEU A 114 12.73 11.75 -24.45
C LEU A 114 14.14 11.45 -24.98
N ASN A 115 14.83 12.44 -25.50
CA ASN A 115 16.18 12.25 -26.02
C ASN A 115 17.19 12.12 -24.88
N PRO A 116 18.24 11.26 -25.01
CA PRO A 116 19.29 11.13 -24.03
C PRO A 116 19.96 12.48 -23.77
N LEU A 117 19.96 12.92 -22.52
CA LEU A 117 20.59 14.17 -22.10
C LEU A 117 22.04 13.92 -21.70
N GLN A 118 22.93 14.81 -22.11
CA GLN A 118 24.31 14.77 -21.63
C GLN A 118 24.36 15.15 -20.15
N ILE A 119 25.01 14.33 -19.32
CA ILE A 119 25.10 14.49 -17.85
C ILE A 119 25.55 15.92 -17.46
N LYS A 120 26.51 16.48 -18.20
CA LYS A 120 27.00 17.87 -17.97
C LYS A 120 25.92 18.95 -18.02
N ASN A 121 24.77 18.67 -18.65
CA ASN A 121 23.69 19.64 -18.82
C ASN A 121 22.54 19.40 -17.84
N TRP A 122 22.56 18.33 -17.02
CA TRP A 122 21.44 17.95 -16.16
C TRP A 122 20.98 19.07 -15.24
N ASN A 123 21.88 19.73 -14.54
CA ASN A 123 21.51 20.82 -13.61
C ASN A 123 20.76 21.95 -14.30
N HIS A 124 21.09 22.27 -15.54
CA HIS A 124 20.40 23.27 -16.31
C HIS A 124 19.06 22.74 -16.82
N THR A 125 19.05 21.55 -17.39
CA THR A 125 17.87 20.95 -18.03
C THR A 125 16.74 20.69 -17.02
N TYR A 126 17.07 20.24 -15.79
CA TYR A 126 16.08 19.90 -14.76
C TYR A 126 15.76 21.08 -13.81
N LYS A 127 16.32 22.27 -14.03
CA LYS A 127 16.11 23.41 -13.14
C LYS A 127 14.64 23.82 -13.08
N GLU A 128 14.04 24.09 -14.22
CA GLU A 128 12.64 24.53 -14.33
C GLU A 128 11.66 23.39 -14.04
N PRO A 129 11.80 22.19 -14.66
CA PRO A 129 10.91 21.06 -14.39
C PRO A 129 10.91 20.58 -12.92
N HIS A 130 11.93 20.92 -12.14
CA HIS A 130 11.97 20.60 -10.69
C HIS A 130 10.77 21.18 -9.92
N GLN A 131 10.13 22.24 -10.40
CA GLN A 131 8.91 22.79 -9.81
C GLN A 131 7.79 21.75 -9.65
N TYR A 132 7.67 20.78 -10.57
CA TYR A 132 6.66 19.74 -10.52
C TYR A 132 6.84 18.81 -9.30
N SER A 133 8.06 18.65 -8.78
CA SER A 133 8.35 17.79 -7.62
C SER A 133 7.58 18.21 -6.36
N LYS A 134 7.28 19.50 -6.21
CA LYS A 134 6.56 20.08 -5.05
C LYS A 134 5.06 20.21 -5.27
N MET A 135 4.59 19.85 -6.46
CA MET A 135 3.20 20.06 -6.82
C MET A 135 2.29 19.02 -6.16
N VAL A 136 1.10 19.45 -5.75
CA VAL A 136 0.07 18.58 -5.16
C VAL A 136 -0.69 17.84 -6.25
N LEU A 137 -1.20 16.65 -5.93
CA LEU A 137 -1.77 15.70 -6.90
C LEU A 137 -2.85 16.32 -7.80
N HIS A 138 -3.81 17.09 -7.25
CA HIS A 138 -4.88 17.68 -8.08
C HIS A 138 -4.37 18.64 -9.15
N LYS A 139 -3.29 19.38 -8.86
CA LYS A 139 -2.66 20.27 -9.83
C LYS A 139 -1.90 19.48 -10.89
N THR A 140 -1.22 18.38 -10.51
CA THR A 140 -0.53 17.53 -11.49
C THR A 140 -1.51 16.82 -12.41
N ILE A 141 -2.66 16.34 -11.90
CA ILE A 141 -3.72 15.76 -12.74
C ILE A 141 -4.18 16.78 -13.79
N LYS A 142 -4.56 17.98 -13.35
CA LYS A 142 -5.03 19.04 -14.24
C LYS A 142 -4.00 19.42 -15.32
N LEU A 143 -2.75 19.60 -14.93
CA LEU A 143 -1.66 19.92 -15.88
C LEU A 143 -1.37 18.78 -16.85
N CYS A 144 -1.41 17.52 -16.41
CA CYS A 144 -1.27 16.38 -17.32
C CYS A 144 -2.38 16.35 -18.37
N HIS A 145 -3.61 16.72 -17.99
CA HIS A 145 -4.72 16.86 -18.92
C HIS A 145 -4.50 18.05 -19.89
N GLU A 146 -4.17 19.22 -19.39
CA GLU A 146 -3.86 20.41 -20.20
C GLU A 146 -2.71 20.14 -21.21
N CYS A 147 -1.76 19.30 -20.83
CA CYS A 147 -0.68 18.84 -21.70
C CYS A 147 -1.06 17.67 -22.63
N ASN A 148 -2.31 17.20 -22.64
CA ASN A 148 -2.77 16.03 -23.39
C ASN A 148 -1.97 14.75 -23.11
N LEU A 149 -1.51 14.56 -21.87
CA LEU A 149 -0.87 13.32 -21.39
C LEU A 149 -1.88 12.32 -20.85
N ILE A 150 -3.04 12.83 -20.42
CA ILE A 150 -4.22 12.06 -20.03
C ILE A 150 -5.47 12.67 -20.68
N ASN A 151 -6.48 11.87 -20.91
CA ASN A 151 -7.75 12.31 -21.50
C ASN A 151 -8.79 12.69 -20.43
N ASP A 152 -9.96 13.22 -20.87
CA ASP A 152 -11.07 13.68 -20.00
C ASP A 152 -11.54 12.59 -19.04
N LEU A 153 -11.67 11.35 -19.51
CA LEU A 153 -12.11 10.22 -18.68
C LEU A 153 -11.09 9.87 -17.60
N GLN A 154 -9.81 9.93 -17.94
CA GLN A 154 -8.70 9.69 -17.01
C GLN A 154 -8.62 10.82 -15.98
N GLU A 155 -8.73 12.09 -16.38
CA GLU A 155 -8.76 13.22 -15.47
C GLU A 155 -9.89 13.09 -14.45
N LYS A 156 -11.11 12.82 -14.93
CA LYS A 156 -12.29 12.63 -14.08
C LYS A 156 -12.07 11.49 -13.09
N TYR A 157 -11.68 10.31 -13.57
CA TYR A 157 -11.45 9.15 -12.73
C TYR A 157 -10.39 9.41 -11.64
N LEU A 158 -9.25 10.00 -12.02
CA LEU A 158 -8.17 10.33 -11.08
C LEU A 158 -8.60 11.37 -10.04
N THR A 159 -9.47 12.31 -10.43
CA THR A 159 -10.01 13.32 -9.51
C THR A 159 -10.95 12.68 -8.48
N ASP A 160 -11.83 11.78 -8.93
CA ASP A 160 -12.76 11.05 -8.06
C ASP A 160 -11.98 10.12 -7.09
N MET A 161 -11.02 9.36 -7.61
CA MET A 161 -10.20 8.44 -6.81
C MET A 161 -9.30 9.15 -5.79
N ARG A 162 -8.90 10.39 -6.04
CA ARG A 162 -8.04 11.16 -5.13
C ARG A 162 -8.64 11.28 -3.73
N GLU A 163 -9.92 11.57 -3.60
CA GLU A 163 -10.54 11.76 -2.28
C GLU A 163 -10.57 10.45 -1.49
N GLN A 164 -10.99 9.37 -2.13
CA GLN A 164 -11.19 8.09 -1.48
C GLN A 164 -9.86 7.35 -1.22
N PHE A 165 -9.03 7.22 -2.24
CA PHE A 165 -7.79 6.44 -2.13
C PHE A 165 -6.63 7.27 -1.58
N ARG A 166 -6.37 8.46 -2.13
CA ARG A 166 -5.20 9.24 -1.69
C ARG A 166 -5.46 9.91 -0.35
N ASN A 167 -6.52 10.70 -0.23
CA ASN A 167 -6.78 11.45 0.99
C ASN A 167 -7.28 10.52 2.12
N GLY A 168 -8.10 9.51 1.81
CA GLY A 168 -8.56 8.53 2.77
C GLY A 168 -7.42 7.69 3.36
N PHE A 169 -6.63 7.02 2.53
CA PHE A 169 -5.57 6.12 3.01
C PHE A 169 -4.33 6.87 3.51
N SER A 170 -3.90 7.98 2.89
CA SER A 170 -2.73 8.74 3.36
C SER A 170 -2.91 9.38 4.74
N HIS A 171 -4.14 9.71 5.09
CA HIS A 171 -4.48 10.29 6.40
C HIS A 171 -5.20 9.29 7.31
N PHE A 172 -5.41 8.06 6.85
CA PHE A 172 -6.20 7.03 7.53
C PHE A 172 -7.54 7.59 8.00
N ASP A 173 -8.28 8.22 7.07
CA ASP A 173 -9.57 8.82 7.33
C ASP A 173 -10.70 7.90 6.83
N PRO A 174 -11.30 7.08 7.71
CA PRO A 174 -12.34 6.13 7.33
C PRO A 174 -13.55 6.79 6.70
N THR A 175 -13.86 8.04 7.05
CA THR A 175 -15.02 8.75 6.52
C THR A 175 -14.89 9.05 5.03
N LYS A 176 -13.65 9.27 4.57
CA LYS A 176 -13.34 9.46 3.15
C LYS A 176 -13.22 8.13 2.40
N ILE A 177 -12.65 7.10 3.04
CA ILE A 177 -12.54 5.77 2.44
C ILE A 177 -13.94 5.18 2.19
N LEU A 178 -14.82 5.34 3.16
CA LEU A 178 -16.18 4.76 3.17
C LEU A 178 -17.26 5.72 2.66
N ILE A 179 -16.92 6.66 1.77
CA ILE A 179 -17.82 7.73 1.32
C ILE A 179 -19.11 7.17 0.68
N ASP A 180 -18.99 6.08 -0.06
CA ASP A 180 -20.09 5.44 -0.77
C ASP A 180 -20.84 4.39 0.07
N HIS A 181 -20.39 4.13 1.30
CA HIS A 181 -21.04 3.17 2.18
C HIS A 181 -22.23 3.81 2.90
N LYS A 182 -23.27 3.00 3.12
CA LYS A 182 -24.41 3.42 3.93
C LYS A 182 -23.93 3.86 5.32
N GLU A 183 -24.57 4.89 5.87
CA GLU A 183 -24.19 5.38 7.21
C GLU A 183 -24.55 4.38 8.30
N THR A 184 -25.60 3.61 8.09
CA THR A 184 -26.09 2.62 9.05
C THR A 184 -26.12 1.21 8.46
N SER A 185 -25.91 0.23 9.30
CA SER A 185 -26.04 -1.19 8.98
C SER A 185 -26.75 -1.91 10.11
N GLU A 186 -27.57 -2.88 9.77
CA GLU A 186 -28.15 -3.80 10.75
C GLU A 186 -27.13 -4.87 11.06
N ILE A 187 -26.82 -5.07 12.35
CA ILE A 187 -25.92 -6.12 12.82
C ILE A 187 -26.73 -7.09 13.67
N HIS A 188 -26.71 -8.34 13.26
CA HIS A 188 -27.35 -9.43 13.97
C HIS A 188 -26.44 -9.97 15.07
N PHE A 189 -26.89 -9.84 16.32
CA PHE A 189 -26.17 -10.39 17.46
C PHE A 189 -26.92 -11.62 18.00
N PRO A 190 -26.25 -12.75 18.15
CA PRO A 190 -26.80 -13.84 18.92
C PRO A 190 -26.95 -13.40 20.39
N ASN A 191 -28.12 -13.60 20.97
CA ASN A 191 -28.35 -13.30 22.38
C ASN A 191 -27.68 -14.36 23.27
N GLU A 192 -27.51 -14.06 24.57
CA GLU A 192 -26.95 -15.00 25.56
C GLU A 192 -27.75 -16.31 25.65
N ASN A 193 -29.05 -16.29 25.31
CA ASN A 193 -29.86 -17.50 25.21
C ASN A 193 -29.78 -18.10 23.80
N PRO A 194 -29.48 -19.40 23.67
CA PRO A 194 -29.47 -20.08 22.37
C PRO A 194 -30.81 -19.96 21.65
N GLY A 195 -30.82 -19.32 20.51
CA GLY A 195 -32.01 -19.14 19.65
C GLY A 195 -32.61 -17.74 19.65
N ASP A 196 -32.21 -16.86 20.56
CA ASP A 196 -32.60 -15.47 20.55
C ASP A 196 -31.52 -14.63 19.82
N SER A 197 -31.98 -13.69 19.01
CA SER A 197 -31.13 -12.72 18.32
C SER A 197 -31.81 -11.37 18.31
N TYR A 198 -31.02 -10.32 18.22
CA TYR A 198 -31.53 -8.97 18.08
C TYR A 198 -30.73 -8.21 17.01
N ASP A 199 -31.42 -7.36 16.28
CA ASP A 199 -30.84 -6.51 15.26
C ASP A 199 -30.61 -5.11 15.83
N ILE A 200 -29.40 -4.60 15.63
CA ILE A 200 -29.07 -3.23 16.02
C ILE A 200 -28.68 -2.45 14.78
N GLU A 201 -29.31 -1.33 14.58
CA GLU A 201 -28.87 -0.36 13.60
C GLU A 201 -27.64 0.38 14.15
N VAL A 202 -26.51 0.23 13.47
CA VAL A 202 -25.23 0.82 13.87
C VAL A 202 -24.69 1.76 12.79
N ASN A 203 -24.19 2.92 13.20
CA ASN A 203 -23.52 3.83 12.29
C ASN A 203 -22.07 3.39 12.11
N MET A 204 -21.75 2.79 10.95
CA MET A 204 -20.43 2.26 10.62
C MET A 204 -19.34 3.32 10.62
N LYS A 205 -19.68 4.58 10.30
CA LYS A 205 -18.71 5.69 10.26
C LYS A 205 -18.35 6.23 11.64
N GLN A 206 -19.10 5.87 12.69
CA GLN A 206 -18.88 6.36 14.05
C GLN A 206 -18.23 5.34 14.98
N ILE A 207 -18.31 4.05 14.66
CA ILE A 207 -17.81 2.97 15.53
C ILE A 207 -16.45 2.49 15.05
N PRO A 208 -15.33 2.77 15.79
CA PRO A 208 -13.98 2.52 15.31
C PRO A 208 -13.68 1.08 14.90
N VAL A 209 -14.22 0.08 15.63
CA VAL A 209 -14.02 -1.34 15.27
C VAL A 209 -14.69 -1.70 13.95
N LEU A 210 -15.84 -1.12 13.64
CA LEU A 210 -16.54 -1.31 12.37
C LEU A 210 -15.85 -0.56 11.24
N GLN A 211 -15.38 0.66 11.50
CA GLN A 211 -14.56 1.41 10.53
C GLN A 211 -13.37 0.58 10.04
N ASP A 212 -12.60 0.00 10.97
CA ASP A 212 -11.42 -0.81 10.62
C ASP A 212 -11.80 -2.04 9.78
N TYR A 213 -12.89 -2.74 10.14
CA TYR A 213 -13.38 -3.87 9.37
C TYR A 213 -13.76 -3.48 7.93
N TYR A 214 -14.52 -2.40 7.76
CA TYR A 214 -14.98 -1.95 6.43
C TYR A 214 -13.85 -1.34 5.61
N VAL A 215 -12.91 -0.63 6.22
CA VAL A 215 -11.70 -0.13 5.54
C VAL A 215 -10.85 -1.29 5.01
N ARG A 216 -10.66 -2.35 5.80
CA ARG A 216 -9.95 -3.56 5.33
C ARG A 216 -10.70 -4.28 4.22
N LYS A 217 -12.02 -4.37 4.32
CA LYS A 217 -12.86 -4.94 3.26
C LYS A 217 -12.73 -4.12 1.97
N PHE A 218 -12.88 -2.80 2.06
CA PHE A 218 -12.68 -1.89 0.94
C PHE A 218 -11.30 -2.05 0.30
N ALA A 219 -10.24 -2.06 1.12
CA ALA A 219 -8.89 -2.23 0.62
C ALA A 219 -8.70 -3.55 -0.14
N ARG A 220 -9.25 -4.66 0.38
CA ARG A 220 -9.20 -5.97 -0.28
C ARG A 220 -9.91 -5.97 -1.63
N GLU A 221 -11.05 -5.29 -1.75
CA GLU A 221 -11.84 -5.26 -2.97
C GLU A 221 -11.25 -4.31 -4.03
N ASN A 222 -10.50 -3.28 -3.61
CA ASN A 222 -10.07 -2.19 -4.49
C ASN A 222 -8.57 -2.11 -4.75
N ALA A 223 -7.72 -2.81 -3.98
CA ALA A 223 -6.26 -2.67 -4.13
C ALA A 223 -5.77 -3.11 -5.51
N LEU A 224 -6.17 -4.29 -5.98
CA LEU A 224 -5.77 -4.79 -7.29
C LEU A 224 -6.39 -3.96 -8.44
N PRO A 225 -7.70 -3.67 -8.48
CA PRO A 225 -8.28 -2.81 -9.52
C PRO A 225 -7.63 -1.42 -9.60
N TYR A 226 -7.29 -0.82 -8.47
CA TYR A 226 -6.64 0.48 -8.45
C TYR A 226 -5.19 0.41 -8.93
N PHE A 227 -4.44 -0.61 -8.50
CA PHE A 227 -3.09 -0.85 -9.00
C PHE A 227 -3.08 -1.11 -10.51
N ASP A 228 -3.99 -1.95 -10.99
CA ASP A 228 -4.16 -2.27 -12.41
C ASP A 228 -4.39 -1.01 -13.25
N TYR A 229 -5.32 -0.17 -12.81
CA TYR A 229 -5.60 1.10 -13.48
C TYR A 229 -4.34 1.98 -13.59
N VAL A 230 -3.60 2.15 -12.48
CA VAL A 230 -2.38 2.98 -12.48
C VAL A 230 -1.27 2.34 -13.33
N PHE A 231 -1.13 1.02 -13.32
CA PHE A 231 -0.19 0.30 -14.17
C PHE A 231 -0.47 0.52 -15.66
N HIS A 232 -1.73 0.44 -16.08
CA HIS A 232 -2.12 0.74 -17.46
C HIS A 232 -2.00 2.22 -17.81
N LEU A 233 -2.22 3.12 -16.85
CA LEU A 233 -2.00 4.56 -17.01
C LEU A 233 -0.53 4.88 -17.32
N ILE A 234 0.43 4.18 -16.69
CA ILE A 234 1.86 4.32 -17.01
C ILE A 234 2.08 4.09 -18.51
N ARG A 235 1.56 3.00 -19.05
CA ARG A 235 1.70 2.64 -20.48
C ARG A 235 1.00 3.65 -21.40
N SER A 236 -0.17 4.12 -21.00
CA SER A 236 -0.91 5.15 -21.75
C SER A 236 -0.10 6.44 -21.86
N ILE A 237 0.44 6.93 -20.75
CA ILE A 237 1.24 8.16 -20.74
C ILE A 237 2.56 7.98 -21.50
N GLU A 238 3.22 6.81 -21.39
CA GLU A 238 4.42 6.53 -22.20
C GLU A 238 4.12 6.58 -23.71
N LYS A 239 2.97 6.05 -24.12
CA LYS A 239 2.54 6.10 -25.52
C LYS A 239 2.33 7.53 -26.01
N GLU A 240 1.65 8.36 -25.20
CA GLU A 240 1.41 9.78 -25.54
C GLU A 240 2.73 10.56 -25.63
N LEU A 241 3.65 10.36 -24.67
CA LEU A 241 4.97 10.99 -24.71
C LEU A 241 5.80 10.57 -25.92
N LYS A 242 5.80 9.27 -26.27
CA LYS A 242 6.48 8.76 -27.46
C LYS A 242 5.91 9.40 -28.72
N PHE A 243 4.59 9.48 -28.84
CA PHE A 243 3.91 10.13 -29.97
C PHE A 243 4.26 11.61 -30.05
N LYS A 244 4.15 12.34 -28.96
CA LYS A 244 4.38 13.78 -28.89
C LYS A 244 5.82 14.19 -29.25
N HIS A 245 6.79 13.38 -28.82
CA HIS A 245 8.21 13.66 -29.08
C HIS A 245 8.77 12.94 -30.31
N ASN A 246 7.92 12.32 -31.15
CA ASN A 246 8.34 11.53 -32.31
C ASN A 246 9.43 10.49 -31.98
N PHE A 247 9.35 9.92 -30.77
CA PHE A 247 10.33 8.98 -30.26
C PHE A 247 10.15 7.61 -30.93
N ARG A 248 11.16 7.19 -31.72
CA ARG A 248 11.22 5.84 -32.29
C ARG A 248 12.14 4.98 -31.41
N GLU A 249 11.61 3.90 -30.88
CA GLU A 249 12.48 2.90 -30.24
C GLU A 249 13.44 2.37 -31.28
N LYS A 250 14.74 2.43 -30.98
CA LYS A 250 15.73 1.71 -31.79
C LYS A 250 15.55 0.24 -31.43
N LEU A 251 14.99 -0.54 -32.34
CA LEU A 251 14.92 -2.00 -32.30
C LEU A 251 16.31 -2.61 -32.13
#